data_2c52712bfb86c5d1d044334bdc024216
#
_entry.id   2c52712bfb86c5d1d044334bdc024216
#
_cell.length_a   1.000
_cell.length_b   1.000
_cell.length_c   1.000
_cell.angle_alpha   90.00
_cell.angle_beta   90.00
_cell.angle_gamma   90.00
#
_symmetry.space_group_name_H-M   'P 1'
#
loop_
_entity.id
_entity.type
_entity.pdbx_description
1 polymer ?
#
loop_
_entity_poly.entity_id
_entity_poly.type
_entity_poly.pdbx_seq_one_letter_code
_entity_poly.pdbx_strand_id
1 'polypeptide(L)'
;PCKQAGAVAPRDHAKSTGFTFDYILAEVCFRTSDYVILIGSTEDKAAEQLSNISEELETNEDLRREFGIVSFESQQKTEIIVVHDDGHRFRIIARGAEQKIRGAMWKGKRPNLIVCDDMEDDEQVESKERREKFRRWFFRAAKQALSRSGKIRVHGTILHDDSLLARLIKNKVWTFLFFKAHQSYN
;
A
#
# COMPACT_ATOMS: atom_id res chain seq x y z
N PRO A 1 8.91 11.88 -10.82
CA PRO A 1 8.23 11.37 -9.61
C PRO A 1 8.95 10.11 -9.11
N CYS A 2 9.19 10.04 -7.79
CA CYS A 2 9.87 8.93 -7.16
C CYS A 2 9.05 7.64 -7.31
N LYS A 3 9.62 6.60 -7.94
CA LYS A 3 8.93 5.32 -8.15
C LYS A 3 8.90 4.47 -6.87
N GLN A 4 9.92 4.55 -6.04
CA GLN A 4 10.09 3.74 -4.83
C GLN A 4 10.30 4.67 -3.63
N ALA A 5 9.30 4.75 -2.76
CA ALA A 5 9.38 5.56 -1.57
C ALA A 5 8.80 4.84 -0.36
N GLY A 6 9.25 5.22 0.81
CA GLY A 6 8.74 4.70 2.06
C GLY A 6 8.77 5.71 3.19
N ALA A 7 8.13 5.33 4.28
CA ALA A 7 8.12 6.07 5.51
C ALA A 7 8.37 5.14 6.71
N VAL A 8 9.16 5.61 7.64
CA VAL A 8 9.42 4.93 8.91
C VAL A 8 8.98 5.84 10.04
N ALA A 9 8.11 5.33 10.89
CA ALA A 9 7.71 6.00 12.11
C ALA A 9 7.47 4.97 13.21
N PRO A 10 7.53 5.37 14.49
CA PRO A 10 7.18 4.50 15.60
C PRO A 10 5.73 4.02 15.52
N ARG A 11 5.36 3.03 16.33
CA ARG A 11 3.96 2.62 16.49
C ARG A 11 3.13 3.81 16.97
N ASP A 12 1.84 3.82 16.67
CA ASP A 12 0.85 4.83 17.09
C ASP A 12 1.09 6.27 16.57
N HIS A 13 1.86 6.41 15.47
CA HIS A 13 2.12 7.69 14.81
C HIS A 13 1.34 7.86 13.49
N ALA A 14 0.10 7.38 13.44
CA ALA A 14 -0.84 7.56 12.32
C ALA A 14 -0.27 7.20 10.92
N LYS A 15 0.70 6.25 10.84
CA LYS A 15 1.28 5.81 9.55
C LYS A 15 0.23 5.32 8.56
N SER A 16 -0.62 4.39 9.04
CA SER A 16 -1.67 3.80 8.20
C SER A 16 -2.70 4.83 7.77
N THR A 17 -3.01 5.83 8.60
CA THR A 17 -3.88 6.94 8.22
C THR A 17 -3.27 7.74 7.08
N GLY A 18 -2.10 8.33 7.26
CA GLY A 18 -1.53 9.24 6.26
C GLY A 18 -0.94 8.54 5.04
N PHE A 19 -0.25 7.39 5.22
CA PHE A 19 0.49 6.73 4.14
C PHE A 19 -0.26 5.59 3.46
N THR A 20 -1.38 5.13 4.01
CA THR A 20 -2.29 4.18 3.36
C THR A 20 -3.61 4.84 3.05
N PHE A 21 -4.39 5.20 4.05
CA PHE A 21 -5.75 5.70 3.90
C PHE A 21 -5.78 6.99 3.06
N ASP A 22 -5.21 8.10 3.55
CA ASP A 22 -5.22 9.38 2.84
C ASP A 22 -4.52 9.30 1.49
N TYR A 23 -3.40 8.56 1.42
CA TYR A 23 -2.66 8.42 0.17
C TYR A 23 -3.45 7.68 -0.90
N ILE A 24 -4.15 6.58 -0.56
CA ILE A 24 -4.98 5.85 -1.52
C ILE A 24 -6.22 6.66 -1.90
N LEU A 25 -6.85 7.36 -0.96
CA LEU A 25 -7.96 8.29 -1.27
C LEU A 25 -7.50 9.35 -2.29
N ALA A 26 -6.34 9.96 -2.09
CA ALA A 26 -5.78 10.92 -3.04
C ALA A 26 -5.52 10.30 -4.43
N GLU A 27 -4.99 9.06 -4.49
CA GLU A 27 -4.78 8.36 -5.77
C GLU A 27 -6.11 8.09 -6.50
N VAL A 28 -7.20 7.78 -5.78
CA VAL A 28 -8.56 7.63 -6.34
C VAL A 28 -9.08 8.98 -6.83
N CYS A 29 -9.07 9.99 -5.98
CA CYS A 29 -9.62 11.33 -6.26
C CYS A 29 -8.92 12.00 -7.45
N PHE A 30 -7.58 12.00 -7.46
CA PHE A 30 -6.78 12.62 -8.51
C PHE A 30 -6.48 11.69 -9.70
N ARG A 31 -6.97 10.44 -9.67
CA ARG A 31 -6.84 9.45 -10.76
C ARG A 31 -5.40 9.24 -11.23
N THR A 32 -4.45 9.33 -10.30
CA THR A 32 -3.00 9.18 -10.59
C THR A 32 -2.56 7.73 -10.71
N SER A 33 -3.45 6.81 -10.35
CA SER A 33 -3.34 5.37 -10.56
C SER A 33 -4.67 4.80 -11.05
N ASP A 34 -4.69 3.57 -11.57
CA ASP A 34 -5.91 2.87 -12.01
C ASP A 34 -6.11 1.56 -11.26
N TYR A 35 -5.02 0.92 -10.85
CA TYR A 35 -5.04 -0.39 -10.22
C TYR A 35 -4.00 -0.46 -9.11
N VAL A 36 -4.50 -0.56 -7.88
CA VAL A 36 -3.72 -0.59 -6.64
C VAL A 36 -3.76 -1.96 -6.00
N ILE A 37 -2.62 -2.43 -5.49
CA ILE A 37 -2.55 -3.54 -4.55
C ILE A 37 -2.16 -2.97 -3.19
N LEU A 38 -3.03 -3.15 -2.20
CA LEU A 38 -2.77 -2.87 -0.80
C LEU A 38 -2.29 -4.16 -0.12
N ILE A 39 -1.12 -4.11 0.52
CA ILE A 39 -0.50 -5.25 1.18
C ILE A 39 -0.35 -4.96 2.67
N GLY A 40 -0.99 -5.77 3.51
CA GLY A 40 -0.79 -5.78 4.96
C GLY A 40 0.04 -6.98 5.41
N SER A 41 0.35 -7.10 6.71
CA SER A 41 1.00 -8.31 7.24
C SER A 41 0.12 -9.55 7.06
N THR A 42 -1.21 -9.38 7.15
CA THR A 42 -2.22 -10.39 6.81
C THR A 42 -3.25 -9.84 5.82
N GLU A 43 -4.00 -10.73 5.15
CA GLU A 43 -5.10 -10.29 4.27
C GLU A 43 -6.21 -9.58 5.06
N ASP A 44 -6.51 -10.04 6.28
CA ASP A 44 -7.53 -9.42 7.10
C ASP A 44 -7.19 -7.98 7.47
N LYS A 45 -5.92 -7.69 7.84
CA LYS A 45 -5.47 -6.31 8.10
C LYS A 45 -5.54 -5.43 6.85
N ALA A 46 -5.14 -5.94 5.70
CA ALA A 46 -5.27 -5.21 4.44
C ALA A 46 -6.74 -4.97 4.07
N ALA A 47 -7.61 -5.96 4.32
CA ALA A 47 -9.04 -5.85 4.07
C ALA A 47 -9.73 -4.84 5.02
N GLU A 48 -9.31 -4.76 6.27
CA GLU A 48 -9.78 -3.75 7.22
C GLU A 48 -9.45 -2.33 6.73
N GLN A 49 -8.22 -2.09 6.29
CA GLN A 49 -7.83 -0.80 5.69
C GLN A 49 -8.64 -0.50 4.42
N LEU A 50 -8.87 -1.51 3.57
CA LEU A 50 -9.68 -1.37 2.37
C LEU A 50 -11.15 -1.05 2.71
N SER A 51 -11.70 -1.64 3.78
CA SER A 51 -13.06 -1.34 4.27
C SER A 51 -13.19 0.13 4.68
N ASN A 52 -12.23 0.66 5.45
CA ASN A 52 -12.23 2.06 5.87
C ASN A 52 -12.18 3.02 4.66
N ILE A 53 -11.32 2.69 3.66
CA ILE A 53 -11.25 3.46 2.40
C ILE A 53 -12.57 3.40 1.64
N SER A 54 -13.19 2.20 1.57
CA SER A 54 -14.47 2.00 0.89
C SER A 54 -15.60 2.80 1.56
N GLU A 55 -15.66 2.78 2.88
CA GLU A 55 -16.64 3.54 3.67
C GLU A 55 -16.54 5.04 3.42
N GLU A 56 -15.32 5.60 3.46
CA GLU A 56 -15.08 7.02 3.18
C GLU A 56 -15.51 7.40 1.75
N LEU A 57 -15.14 6.60 0.75
CA LEU A 57 -15.52 6.83 -0.64
C LEU A 57 -17.04 6.67 -0.88
N GLU A 58 -17.75 5.92 -0.04
CA GLU A 58 -19.20 5.70 -0.13
C GLU A 58 -20.01 6.78 0.58
N THR A 59 -19.55 7.19 1.78
CA THR A 59 -20.34 8.02 2.68
C THR A 59 -20.00 9.51 2.63
N ASN A 60 -18.80 9.88 2.19
CA ASN A 60 -18.39 11.28 2.08
C ASN A 60 -18.96 11.91 0.81
N GLU A 61 -20.14 12.55 0.94
CA GLU A 61 -20.85 13.18 -0.19
C GLU A 61 -20.05 14.33 -0.82
N ASP A 62 -19.30 15.10 -0.03
CA ASP A 62 -18.49 16.21 -0.53
C ASP A 62 -17.34 15.70 -1.40
N LEU A 63 -16.65 14.66 -0.93
CA LEU A 63 -15.57 14.00 -1.69
C LEU A 63 -16.12 13.40 -3.00
N ARG A 64 -17.25 12.71 -2.93
CA ARG A 64 -17.90 12.12 -4.12
C ARG A 64 -18.29 13.16 -5.15
N ARG A 65 -18.90 14.25 -4.70
CA ARG A 65 -19.31 15.36 -5.56
C ARG A 65 -18.13 16.06 -6.22
N GLU A 66 -17.09 16.37 -5.43
CA GLU A 66 -15.92 17.12 -5.92
C GLU A 66 -15.10 16.31 -6.93
N PHE A 67 -14.96 15.01 -6.69
CA PHE A 67 -14.11 14.14 -7.53
C PHE A 67 -14.90 13.25 -8.51
N GLY A 68 -16.22 13.46 -8.62
CA GLY A 68 -17.07 12.77 -9.58
C GLY A 68 -17.19 11.26 -9.32
N ILE A 69 -17.19 10.81 -8.06
CA ILE A 69 -17.36 9.40 -7.71
C ILE A 69 -18.86 9.08 -7.72
N VAL A 70 -19.31 8.26 -8.67
CA VAL A 70 -20.74 8.00 -8.88
C VAL A 70 -21.22 6.66 -8.32
N SER A 71 -20.41 5.62 -8.40
CA SER A 71 -20.82 4.27 -7.99
C SER A 71 -19.63 3.33 -7.75
N PHE A 72 -19.95 2.11 -7.34
CA PHE A 72 -19.01 1.01 -7.25
C PHE A 72 -19.43 -0.13 -8.19
N GLU A 73 -18.51 -0.61 -9.03
CA GLU A 73 -18.71 -1.81 -9.85
C GLU A 73 -18.49 -3.08 -9.02
N SER A 74 -17.67 -3.03 -7.98
CA SER A 74 -17.42 -4.11 -7.01
C SER A 74 -17.15 -3.52 -5.62
N GLN A 75 -17.76 -4.14 -4.60
CA GLN A 75 -17.51 -3.87 -3.18
C GLN A 75 -17.47 -5.21 -2.44
N GLN A 76 -16.29 -5.81 -2.41
CA GLN A 76 -16.04 -7.09 -1.73
C GLN A 76 -15.01 -6.90 -0.61
N LYS A 77 -14.94 -7.82 0.33
CA LYS A 77 -13.99 -7.78 1.46
C LYS A 77 -12.55 -7.43 1.03
N THR A 78 -12.09 -7.96 -0.10
CA THR A 78 -10.70 -7.82 -0.57
C THR A 78 -10.58 -7.09 -1.91
N GLU A 79 -11.68 -6.50 -2.41
CA GLU A 79 -11.68 -5.79 -3.69
C GLU A 79 -12.75 -4.71 -3.72
N ILE A 80 -12.36 -3.51 -4.15
CA ILE A 80 -13.30 -2.48 -4.58
C ILE A 80 -12.97 -1.97 -5.97
N ILE A 81 -14.00 -1.61 -6.73
CA ILE A 81 -13.87 -0.93 -8.03
C ILE A 81 -14.75 0.30 -7.99
N VAL A 82 -14.11 1.46 -7.93
CA VAL A 82 -14.75 2.77 -7.91
C VAL A 82 -14.99 3.24 -9.34
N VAL A 83 -16.16 3.82 -9.61
CA VAL A 83 -16.53 4.37 -10.91
C VAL A 83 -16.73 5.88 -10.81
N HIS A 84 -16.07 6.61 -11.69
CA HIS A 84 -16.21 8.05 -11.81
C HIS A 84 -17.21 8.43 -12.91
N ASP A 85 -17.68 9.67 -12.91
CA ASP A 85 -18.69 10.22 -13.81
C ASP A 85 -18.32 10.18 -15.30
N ASP A 86 -17.02 10.24 -15.60
CA ASP A 86 -16.48 10.09 -16.97
C ASP A 86 -16.30 8.62 -17.39
N GLY A 87 -16.72 7.66 -16.55
CA GLY A 87 -16.58 6.23 -16.77
C GLY A 87 -15.21 5.67 -16.41
N HIS A 88 -14.27 6.49 -15.86
CA HIS A 88 -13.01 5.99 -15.34
C HIS A 88 -13.27 4.99 -14.20
N ARG A 89 -12.50 3.92 -14.15
CA ARG A 89 -12.59 2.88 -13.14
C ARG A 89 -11.27 2.75 -12.40
N PHE A 90 -11.35 2.78 -11.09
CA PHE A 90 -10.20 2.61 -10.20
C PHE A 90 -10.38 1.35 -9.36
N ARG A 91 -9.45 0.42 -9.45
CA ARG A 91 -9.50 -0.85 -8.73
C ARG A 91 -8.50 -0.88 -7.59
N ILE A 92 -8.93 -1.33 -6.41
CA ILE A 92 -8.08 -1.63 -5.27
C ILE A 92 -8.30 -3.07 -4.85
N ILE A 93 -7.23 -3.83 -4.64
CA ILE A 93 -7.28 -5.17 -4.05
C ILE A 93 -6.43 -5.23 -2.79
N ALA A 94 -6.95 -5.85 -1.74
CA ALA A 94 -6.25 -6.15 -0.51
C ALA A 94 -5.62 -7.54 -0.56
N ARG A 95 -4.38 -7.66 -0.09
CA ARG A 95 -3.63 -8.93 0.00
C ARG A 95 -2.80 -8.97 1.27
N GLY A 96 -2.60 -10.16 1.80
CA GLY A 96 -1.62 -10.42 2.84
C GLY A 96 -0.21 -10.54 2.28
N ALA A 97 0.77 -10.27 3.13
CA ALA A 97 2.17 -10.57 2.82
C ALA A 97 2.34 -12.06 2.45
N GLU A 98 3.31 -12.33 1.59
CA GLU A 98 3.61 -13.66 1.03
C GLU A 98 2.50 -14.29 0.15
N GLN A 99 1.33 -13.67 -0.01
CA GLN A 99 0.31 -14.15 -0.94
C GLN A 99 0.71 -13.98 -2.41
N LYS A 100 0.00 -14.72 -3.28
CA LYS A 100 0.24 -14.69 -4.73
C LYS A 100 -0.31 -13.40 -5.35
N ILE A 101 0.59 -12.49 -5.70
CA ILE A 101 0.28 -11.24 -6.41
C ILE A 101 0.93 -11.17 -7.80
N ARG A 102 1.91 -12.06 -8.05
CA ARG A 102 2.59 -12.11 -9.36
C ARG A 102 1.60 -12.47 -10.46
N GLY A 103 1.65 -11.73 -11.56
CA GLY A 103 0.75 -11.93 -12.70
C GLY A 103 -0.62 -11.28 -12.54
N ALA A 104 -0.83 -10.49 -11.48
CA ALA A 104 -2.07 -9.73 -11.32
C ALA A 104 -2.30 -8.83 -12.54
N MET A 105 -3.48 -8.98 -13.15
CA MET A 105 -3.92 -8.19 -14.30
C MET A 105 -5.40 -7.84 -14.15
N TRP A 106 -5.77 -6.67 -14.64
CA TRP A 106 -7.16 -6.23 -14.71
C TRP A 106 -7.37 -5.43 -16.00
N LYS A 107 -8.35 -5.84 -16.81
CA LYS A 107 -8.63 -5.21 -18.12
C LYS A 107 -7.36 -5.01 -18.98
N GLY A 108 -6.46 -6.01 -18.95
CA GLY A 108 -5.20 -5.98 -19.72
C GLY A 108 -4.08 -5.15 -19.09
N LYS A 109 -4.31 -4.49 -17.95
CA LYS A 109 -3.33 -3.64 -17.26
C LYS A 109 -2.77 -4.34 -16.02
N ARG A 110 -1.49 -4.13 -15.73
CA ARG A 110 -0.86 -4.51 -14.46
C ARG A 110 -1.09 -3.42 -13.42
N PRO A 111 -1.02 -3.75 -12.12
CA PRO A 111 -1.02 -2.74 -11.07
C PRO A 111 0.00 -1.64 -11.35
N ASN A 112 -0.40 -0.40 -11.16
CA ASN A 112 0.49 0.75 -11.30
C ASN A 112 0.82 1.40 -9.96
N LEU A 113 0.25 0.88 -8.86
CA LEU A 113 0.64 1.21 -7.50
C LEU A 113 0.57 -0.02 -6.60
N ILE A 114 1.57 -0.18 -5.74
CA ILE A 114 1.54 -1.08 -4.58
C ILE A 114 1.78 -0.23 -3.34
N VAL A 115 0.90 -0.37 -2.35
CA VAL A 115 1.05 0.21 -1.02
C VAL A 115 1.23 -0.92 -0.03
N CYS A 116 2.31 -0.89 0.74
CA CYS A 116 2.65 -1.88 1.75
C CYS A 116 2.56 -1.23 3.13
N ASP A 117 1.59 -1.66 3.93
CA ASP A 117 1.31 -1.14 5.26
C ASP A 117 1.70 -2.15 6.34
N ASP A 118 2.70 -1.83 7.14
CA ASP A 118 3.21 -2.67 8.24
C ASP A 118 3.23 -4.17 7.85
N MET A 119 3.79 -4.48 6.67
CA MET A 119 3.74 -5.82 6.09
C MET A 119 4.67 -6.84 6.75
N GLU A 120 5.61 -6.39 7.60
CA GLU A 120 6.43 -7.26 8.43
C GLU A 120 5.84 -7.31 9.84
N ASP A 121 5.74 -8.51 10.41
CA ASP A 121 5.39 -8.74 11.81
C ASP A 121 6.54 -9.44 12.55
N ASP A 122 6.35 -9.66 13.85
CA ASP A 122 7.37 -10.27 14.70
C ASP A 122 7.75 -11.67 14.22
N GLU A 123 6.79 -12.42 13.65
CA GLU A 123 7.03 -13.77 13.12
C GLU A 123 7.94 -13.75 11.88
N GLN A 124 7.74 -12.83 10.94
CA GLN A 124 8.59 -12.74 9.74
C GLN A 124 10.01 -12.28 10.07
N VAL A 125 10.22 -11.56 11.17
CA VAL A 125 11.57 -11.08 11.54
C VAL A 125 12.29 -11.96 12.55
N GLU A 126 11.64 -12.99 13.09
CA GLU A 126 12.15 -13.86 14.15
C GLU A 126 13.47 -14.56 13.75
N SER A 127 13.49 -15.25 12.62
CA SER A 127 14.66 -15.98 12.15
C SER A 127 15.27 -15.40 10.88
N LYS A 128 16.56 -15.67 10.64
CA LYS A 128 17.24 -15.27 9.43
C LYS A 128 16.59 -15.87 8.18
N GLU A 129 16.20 -17.13 8.25
CA GLU A 129 15.55 -17.85 7.14
C GLU A 129 14.21 -17.21 6.76
N ARG A 130 13.40 -16.83 7.76
CA ARG A 130 12.11 -16.14 7.54
C ARG A 130 12.33 -14.78 6.90
N ARG A 131 13.26 -13.95 7.42
CA ARG A 131 13.61 -12.65 6.83
C ARG A 131 14.09 -12.79 5.37
N GLU A 132 14.92 -13.79 5.07
CA GLU A 132 15.38 -14.04 3.70
C GLU A 132 14.25 -14.53 2.78
N LYS A 133 13.36 -15.40 3.27
CA LYS A 133 12.19 -15.87 2.53
C LYS A 133 11.26 -14.70 2.19
N PHE A 134 10.96 -13.84 3.17
CA PHE A 134 10.12 -12.66 3.01
C PHE A 134 10.71 -11.67 1.99
N ARG A 135 12.01 -11.38 2.08
CA ARG A 135 12.71 -10.53 1.10
C ARG A 135 12.66 -11.11 -0.31
N ARG A 136 12.88 -12.42 -0.48
CA ARG A 136 12.75 -13.07 -1.79
C ARG A 136 11.37 -12.92 -2.38
N TRP A 137 10.33 -13.10 -1.55
CA TRP A 137 8.95 -12.89 -1.97
C TRP A 137 8.74 -11.43 -2.42
N PHE A 138 9.11 -10.47 -1.60
CA PHE A 138 8.91 -9.04 -1.91
C PHE A 138 9.54 -8.66 -3.26
N PHE A 139 10.80 -8.98 -3.48
CA PHE A 139 11.47 -8.62 -4.72
C PHE A 139 10.99 -9.41 -5.94
N ARG A 140 10.61 -10.67 -5.77
CA ARG A 140 10.16 -11.53 -6.87
C ARG A 140 8.68 -11.42 -7.17
N ALA A 141 7.84 -11.13 -6.19
CA ALA A 141 6.39 -11.06 -6.35
C ALA A 141 5.90 -9.62 -6.39
N ALA A 142 6.07 -8.85 -5.32
CA ALA A 142 5.54 -7.50 -5.20
C ALA A 142 6.14 -6.57 -6.28
N LYS A 143 7.46 -6.47 -6.34
CA LYS A 143 8.11 -5.58 -7.31
C LYS A 143 7.85 -5.97 -8.77
N GLN A 144 7.75 -7.28 -9.07
CA GLN A 144 7.49 -7.75 -10.45
C GLN A 144 6.02 -7.73 -10.86
N ALA A 145 5.08 -7.58 -9.91
CA ALA A 145 3.66 -7.41 -10.22
C ALA A 145 3.36 -6.06 -10.88
N LEU A 146 4.17 -5.04 -10.57
CA LEU A 146 3.99 -3.67 -11.07
C LEU A 146 4.17 -3.54 -12.58
N SER A 147 3.46 -2.58 -13.16
CA SER A 147 3.72 -2.06 -14.50
C SER A 147 5.10 -1.35 -14.55
N ARG A 148 5.62 -1.12 -15.75
CA ARG A 148 6.94 -0.44 -15.94
C ARG A 148 7.00 0.95 -15.33
N SER A 149 5.90 1.69 -15.33
CA SER A 149 5.76 3.02 -14.73
C SER A 149 5.25 2.98 -13.30
N GLY A 150 5.00 1.80 -12.75
CA GLY A 150 4.36 1.63 -11.46
C GLY A 150 5.17 2.18 -10.30
N LYS A 151 4.44 2.59 -9.28
CA LYS A 151 4.95 3.13 -8.02
C LYS A 151 4.82 2.09 -6.91
N ILE A 152 5.77 2.09 -5.97
CA ILE A 152 5.65 1.29 -4.75
C ILE A 152 5.88 2.18 -3.53
N ARG A 153 5.02 2.03 -2.53
CA ARG A 153 5.09 2.73 -1.25
C ARG A 153 5.18 1.70 -0.15
N VAL A 154 6.14 1.87 0.73
CA VAL A 154 6.34 0.97 1.87
C VAL A 154 6.46 1.81 3.13
N HIS A 155 5.61 1.55 4.10
CA HIS A 155 5.72 2.18 5.40
C HIS A 155 5.53 1.16 6.51
N GLY A 156 6.11 1.48 7.65
CA GLY A 156 6.09 0.57 8.78
C GLY A 156 7.03 0.98 9.90
N THR A 157 7.14 0.08 10.86
CA THR A 157 8.07 0.17 11.97
C THR A 157 9.24 -0.79 11.74
N ILE A 158 10.46 -0.39 12.07
CA ILE A 158 11.63 -1.29 12.03
C ILE A 158 11.54 -2.24 13.22
N LEU A 159 11.30 -3.52 12.95
CA LEU A 159 11.21 -4.56 13.98
C LEU A 159 12.55 -5.28 14.22
N HIS A 160 13.47 -5.22 13.23
CA HIS A 160 14.77 -5.87 13.30
C HIS A 160 15.76 -5.17 12.36
N ASP A 161 17.04 -5.07 12.74
CA ASP A 161 18.09 -4.40 11.94
C ASP A 161 18.33 -5.04 10.58
N ASP A 162 17.94 -6.30 10.40
CA ASP A 162 18.01 -7.08 9.16
C ASP A 162 16.62 -7.36 8.56
N SER A 163 15.59 -6.60 8.93
CA SER A 163 14.26 -6.66 8.32
C SER A 163 14.28 -6.16 6.86
N LEU A 164 13.24 -6.44 6.10
CA LEU A 164 13.10 -5.90 4.75
C LEU A 164 13.14 -4.37 4.77
N LEU A 165 12.35 -3.75 5.65
CA LEU A 165 12.28 -2.29 5.77
C LEU A 165 13.65 -1.67 6.07
N ALA A 166 14.40 -2.24 7.03
CA ALA A 166 15.76 -1.79 7.37
C ALA A 166 16.73 -1.89 6.16
N ARG A 167 16.56 -2.89 5.30
CA ARG A 167 17.37 -3.03 4.08
C ARG A 167 16.94 -2.09 2.96
N LEU A 168 15.63 -1.83 2.80
CA LEU A 168 15.13 -0.89 1.81
C LEU A 168 15.65 0.54 2.08
N ILE A 169 15.72 0.93 3.34
CA ILE A 169 16.27 2.22 3.78
C ILE A 169 17.73 2.41 3.34
N LYS A 170 18.53 1.35 3.41
CA LYS A 170 19.95 1.38 3.00
C LYS A 170 20.12 1.35 1.47
N ASN A 171 19.06 1.11 0.72
CA ASN A 171 19.11 0.99 -0.74
C ASN A 171 18.92 2.35 -1.41
N LYS A 172 19.92 2.86 -2.11
CA LYS A 172 19.94 4.19 -2.77
C LYS A 172 18.83 4.42 -3.82
N VAL A 173 18.14 3.37 -4.26
CA VAL A 173 17.00 3.48 -5.21
C VAL A 173 15.71 3.91 -4.51
N TRP A 174 15.68 3.81 -3.18
CA TRP A 174 14.53 4.16 -2.35
C TRP A 174 14.70 5.52 -1.71
N THR A 175 13.63 6.30 -1.66
CA THR A 175 13.53 7.53 -0.89
C THR A 175 12.70 7.27 0.36
N PHE A 176 13.23 7.60 1.54
CA PHE A 176 12.54 7.38 2.81
C PHE A 176 12.34 8.67 3.60
N LEU A 177 11.18 8.79 4.21
CA LEU A 177 10.87 9.76 5.25
C LEU A 177 11.05 9.08 6.61
N PHE A 178 11.71 9.77 7.53
CA PHE A 178 11.95 9.29 8.88
C PHE A 178 11.27 10.19 9.91
N PHE A 179 10.42 9.59 10.72
CA PHE A 179 9.77 10.26 11.84
C PHE A 179 10.30 9.64 13.13
N LYS A 180 10.98 10.45 13.95
CA LYS A 180 11.51 10.02 15.25
C LYS A 180 10.46 10.23 16.33
N ALA A 181 10.40 9.32 17.32
CA ALA A 181 9.52 9.47 18.49
C ALA A 181 9.86 10.69 19.33
N HIS A 182 11.15 11.05 19.40
CA HIS A 182 11.64 12.24 20.09
C HIS A 182 12.58 13.01 19.17
N GLN A 183 12.34 14.30 19.04
CA GLN A 183 13.37 15.22 18.58
C GLN A 183 14.34 15.42 19.78
N SER A 184 15.64 15.39 19.52
CA SER A 184 16.62 15.66 20.57
C SER A 184 16.29 17.01 21.22
N TYR A 185 15.99 16.99 22.51
CA TYR A 185 15.99 18.22 23.30
C TYR A 185 17.45 18.69 23.38
N ASN A 186 17.76 19.83 22.73
CA ASN A 186 18.97 20.58 23.02
C ASN A 186 18.79 21.32 24.33
#